data_69b38cb3514eb2653431483123b35fe8
#
_entry.id   69b38cb3514eb2653431483123b35fe8
#
_cell.length_a   1.000
_cell.length_b   1.000
_cell.length_c   1.000
_cell.angle_alpha   90.00
_cell.angle_beta   90.00
_cell.angle_gamma   90.00
#
_symmetry.space_group_name_H-M   'P 1'
#
loop_
_entity.id
_entity.type
_entity.pdbx_description
1 polymer ?
#
loop_
_entity_poly.entity_id
_entity_poly.type
_entity_poly.pdbx_seq_one_letter_code
_entity_poly.pdbx_strand_id
1 'polypeptide(L)'
;LEFYKMAVGKNKRLTKGKKGGKKKAIDPFLRKEMYSVKAPSIFPVRTIGKTLVTKTTGLKIASEGLKGRVFESSLADLNGGDESQGYRKIRLVCEDVQGTNVVTNFHGMDITRDKLCSMIRKWQTLIEAHVDVRTTDGYVLRMFCIAFTKKQPNQNVKSTCYAQAGQIRTIRQKMFQIMTDEVSKCDLKELVQKFISMPES
;
A
#
# COMPACT_ATOMS: atom_id res chain seq x y z
N LEU A 1 40.13 55.45 -46.65
CA LEU A 1 39.91 54.24 -45.83
C LEU A 1 38.92 54.55 -44.71
N GLU A 2 37.64 54.29 -44.97
CA GLU A 2 36.59 54.41 -43.96
C GLU A 2 36.68 53.25 -43.00
N PHE A 3 37.02 53.56 -41.76
CA PHE A 3 36.97 52.59 -40.67
C PHE A 3 35.52 52.34 -40.26
N TYR A 4 34.97 51.18 -40.63
CA TYR A 4 33.70 50.71 -40.08
C TYR A 4 33.84 50.50 -38.58
N LYS A 5 33.32 51.43 -37.80
CA LYS A 5 33.18 51.26 -36.36
C LYS A 5 32.15 50.19 -36.09
N MET A 6 32.60 48.99 -35.88
CA MET A 6 31.71 47.91 -35.34
C MET A 6 31.14 48.37 -33.99
N ALA A 7 29.86 48.34 -33.86
CA ALA A 7 29.16 48.71 -32.63
C ALA A 7 29.45 47.66 -31.56
N VAL A 8 30.52 47.90 -30.79
CA VAL A 8 30.92 47.05 -29.67
C VAL A 8 29.96 47.32 -28.50
N GLY A 9 29.22 46.33 -28.08
CA GLY A 9 28.55 46.36 -26.77
C GLY A 9 27.03 46.31 -26.74
N LYS A 10 26.31 46.17 -27.86
CA LYS A 10 24.85 46.00 -27.82
C LYS A 10 24.37 44.76 -27.06
N ASN A 11 25.11 43.67 -27.07
CA ASN A 11 24.74 42.42 -26.39
C ASN A 11 24.98 42.43 -24.88
N LYS A 12 25.89 43.26 -24.36
CA LYS A 12 26.16 43.36 -22.92
C LYS A 12 25.01 44.02 -22.13
N ARG A 13 24.29 44.96 -22.76
CA ARG A 13 23.17 45.65 -22.09
C ARG A 13 21.92 44.80 -22.02
N LEU A 14 21.66 43.93 -23.00
CA LEU A 14 20.53 43.04 -23.05
C LEU A 14 20.63 41.92 -22.01
N THR A 15 21.86 41.46 -21.71
CA THR A 15 22.07 40.44 -20.69
C THR A 15 22.06 40.95 -19.26
N LYS A 16 22.49 42.21 -19.01
CA LYS A 16 22.44 42.80 -17.67
C LYS A 16 21.03 43.20 -17.23
N GLY A 17 20.17 43.63 -18.15
CA GLY A 17 18.80 44.02 -17.82
C GLY A 17 17.87 42.85 -17.48
N LYS A 18 18.20 41.64 -17.93
CA LYS A 18 17.40 40.44 -17.65
C LYS A 18 17.87 39.64 -16.42
N LYS A 19 18.93 40.04 -15.75
CA LYS A 19 19.28 39.51 -14.41
C LYS A 19 18.47 40.22 -13.31
N GLY A 20 17.34 40.78 -13.69
CA GLY A 20 16.36 41.31 -12.75
C GLY A 20 15.72 40.17 -11.96
N GLY A 21 16.01 40.20 -10.69
CA GLY A 21 15.28 39.53 -9.64
C GLY A 21 15.11 38.00 -9.83
N LYS A 22 15.88 37.21 -9.12
CA LYS A 22 15.48 35.85 -8.83
C LYS A 22 14.03 35.90 -8.37
N LYS A 23 13.09 35.39 -9.18
CA LYS A 23 11.70 35.23 -8.74
C LYS A 23 11.77 34.53 -7.40
N LYS A 24 11.34 35.19 -6.32
CA LYS A 24 11.26 34.57 -5.00
C LYS A 24 10.51 33.25 -5.18
N ALA A 25 11.15 32.15 -4.84
CA ALA A 25 10.50 30.85 -4.84
C ALA A 25 9.29 30.93 -3.90
N ILE A 26 8.10 30.82 -4.45
CA ILE A 26 6.87 30.82 -3.65
C ILE A 26 6.87 29.49 -2.89
N ASP A 27 6.61 29.55 -1.58
CA ASP A 27 6.47 28.36 -0.75
C ASP A 27 5.38 27.44 -1.33
N PRO A 28 5.72 26.19 -1.74
CA PRO A 28 4.75 25.27 -2.32
C PRO A 28 3.64 24.88 -1.34
N PHE A 29 3.86 24.95 -0.03
CA PHE A 29 2.85 24.63 0.98
C PHE A 29 1.70 25.65 1.04
N LEU A 30 1.92 26.88 0.64
CA LEU A 30 0.84 27.88 0.54
C LEU A 30 -0.22 27.53 -0.51
N ARG A 31 0.13 26.67 -1.46
CA ARG A 31 -0.75 26.22 -2.54
C ARG A 31 -1.41 24.88 -2.24
N LYS A 32 -1.18 24.30 -1.06
CA LYS A 32 -1.70 23.00 -0.68
C LYS A 32 -2.76 23.13 0.41
N GLU A 33 -3.71 22.21 0.38
CA GLU A 33 -4.74 22.00 1.40
C GLU A 33 -4.55 20.65 2.04
N MET A 34 -4.94 20.55 3.33
CA MET A 34 -4.93 19.28 4.07
C MET A 34 -6.31 18.68 4.10
N TYR A 35 -6.37 17.38 3.80
CA TYR A 35 -7.57 16.56 3.90
C TYR A 35 -7.35 15.44 4.93
N SER A 36 -8.38 15.16 5.73
CA SER A 36 -8.35 14.07 6.71
C SER A 36 -8.76 12.76 6.06
N VAL A 37 -7.95 11.72 6.24
CA VAL A 37 -8.21 10.39 5.67
C VAL A 37 -9.02 9.57 6.67
N LYS A 38 -10.15 9.03 6.21
CA LYS A 38 -11.07 8.21 7.02
C LYS A 38 -11.12 6.78 6.50
N ALA A 39 -10.84 5.83 7.39
CA ALA A 39 -10.98 4.41 7.12
C ALA A 39 -12.47 3.98 6.99
N PRO A 40 -12.75 2.85 6.34
CA PRO A 40 -14.07 2.23 6.33
C PRO A 40 -14.60 1.94 7.75
N SER A 41 -15.91 1.78 7.86
CA SER A 41 -16.58 1.50 9.14
C SER A 41 -16.26 0.13 9.75
N ILE A 42 -15.60 -0.74 9.01
CA ILE A 42 -15.13 -2.05 9.48
C ILE A 42 -14.09 -1.89 10.61
N PHE A 43 -13.28 -0.83 10.53
CA PHE A 43 -12.23 -0.57 11.50
C PHE A 43 -12.73 0.30 12.66
N PRO A 44 -12.40 -0.04 13.92
CA PRO A 44 -12.77 0.75 15.09
C PRO A 44 -12.20 2.18 15.03
N VAL A 45 -10.95 2.33 14.68
CA VAL A 45 -10.29 3.64 14.51
C VAL A 45 -10.40 4.08 13.07
N ARG A 46 -11.18 5.12 12.83
CA ARG A 46 -11.43 5.60 11.46
C ARG A 46 -10.47 6.69 10.99
N THR A 47 -9.80 7.37 11.89
CA THR A 47 -8.90 8.47 11.52
C THR A 47 -7.48 7.94 11.33
N ILE A 48 -7.02 7.87 10.07
CA ILE A 48 -5.70 7.34 9.72
C ILE A 48 -4.64 8.43 9.75
N GLY A 49 -4.97 9.62 9.26
CA GLY A 49 -4.03 10.73 9.12
C GLY A 49 -4.54 11.80 8.19
N LYS A 50 -3.61 12.59 7.64
CA LYS A 50 -3.90 13.70 6.74
C LYS A 50 -3.08 13.57 5.46
N THR A 51 -3.64 14.02 4.35
CA THR A 51 -2.96 14.07 3.06
C THR A 51 -3.00 15.49 2.50
N LEU A 52 -1.93 15.86 1.80
CA LEU A 52 -1.82 17.15 1.14
C LEU A 52 -2.22 17.05 -0.33
N VAL A 53 -2.96 18.02 -0.80
CA VAL A 53 -3.31 18.16 -2.22
C VAL A 53 -3.20 19.62 -2.63
N THR A 54 -2.91 19.86 -3.88
CA THR A 54 -2.90 21.21 -4.44
C THR A 54 -4.34 21.78 -4.44
N LYS A 55 -4.51 23.01 -3.96
CA LYS A 55 -5.79 23.75 -3.99
C LYS A 55 -6.38 23.70 -5.39
N THR A 56 -7.71 23.69 -5.43
CA THR A 56 -8.44 23.79 -6.69
C THR A 56 -8.06 25.06 -7.43
N THR A 57 -7.56 24.93 -8.65
CA THR A 57 -7.19 26.03 -9.54
C THR A 57 -7.74 25.77 -10.94
N GLY A 58 -8.72 26.55 -11.35
CA GLY A 58 -9.33 26.41 -12.68
C GLY A 58 -9.82 24.99 -12.95
N LEU A 59 -9.21 24.30 -13.92
CA LEU A 59 -9.59 22.95 -14.34
C LEU A 59 -9.10 21.84 -13.40
N LYS A 60 -8.15 22.10 -12.51
CA LYS A 60 -7.60 21.10 -11.57
C LYS A 60 -8.36 21.14 -10.26
N ILE A 61 -9.26 20.18 -10.10
CA ILE A 61 -10.07 20.03 -8.90
C ILE A 61 -9.33 19.17 -7.88
N ALA A 62 -9.24 19.65 -6.63
CA ALA A 62 -8.53 18.96 -5.55
C ALA A 62 -9.12 17.58 -5.24
N SER A 63 -10.44 17.43 -5.25
CA SER A 63 -11.11 16.15 -5.00
C SER A 63 -10.80 15.11 -6.07
N GLU A 64 -10.70 15.50 -7.33
CA GLU A 64 -10.30 14.59 -8.42
C GLU A 64 -8.84 14.15 -8.28
N GLY A 65 -7.97 15.05 -7.82
CA GLY A 65 -6.58 14.72 -7.55
C GLY A 65 -6.37 13.79 -6.34
N LEU A 66 -7.37 13.66 -5.46
CA LEU A 66 -7.35 12.76 -4.31
C LEU A 66 -7.89 11.36 -4.64
N LYS A 67 -8.86 11.26 -5.56
CA LYS A 67 -9.44 9.98 -5.96
C LYS A 67 -8.36 9.05 -6.53
N GLY A 68 -8.39 7.81 -6.09
CA GLY A 68 -7.42 6.79 -6.48
C GLY A 68 -6.09 6.80 -5.72
N ARG A 69 -5.86 7.72 -4.78
CA ARG A 69 -4.70 7.64 -3.89
C ARG A 69 -4.83 6.44 -2.97
N VAL A 70 -3.73 5.71 -2.80
CA VAL A 70 -3.65 4.57 -1.89
C VAL A 70 -2.88 4.98 -0.64
N PHE A 71 -3.48 4.74 0.51
CA PHE A 71 -2.89 5.01 1.81
C PHE A 71 -2.53 3.69 2.48
N GLU A 72 -1.35 3.59 3.06
CA GLU A 72 -0.95 2.46 3.88
C GLU A 72 -1.10 2.81 5.36
N SER A 73 -1.68 1.89 6.13
CA SER A 73 -1.79 2.00 7.57
C SER A 73 -1.53 0.65 8.21
N SER A 74 -0.97 0.64 9.42
CA SER A 74 -0.83 -0.59 10.20
C SER A 74 -2.18 -1.04 10.74
N LEU A 75 -2.42 -2.35 10.77
CA LEU A 75 -3.62 -2.89 11.40
C LEU A 75 -3.68 -2.59 12.90
N ALA A 76 -2.54 -2.50 13.57
CA ALA A 76 -2.46 -2.08 14.97
C ALA A 76 -3.08 -0.70 15.20
N ASP A 77 -2.78 0.28 14.35
CA ASP A 77 -3.33 1.63 14.44
C ASP A 77 -4.84 1.65 14.17
N LEU A 78 -5.32 0.80 13.27
CA LEU A 78 -6.74 0.69 12.92
C LEU A 78 -7.58 -0.03 13.98
N ASN A 79 -6.96 -0.94 14.75
CA ASN A 79 -7.62 -1.70 15.81
C ASN A 79 -7.46 -1.10 17.22
N GLY A 80 -6.86 0.10 17.35
CA GLY A 80 -6.76 0.79 18.62
C GLY A 80 -5.49 0.48 19.43
N GLY A 81 -4.41 0.03 18.78
CA GLY A 81 -3.08 -0.07 19.38
C GLY A 81 -2.64 -1.47 19.80
N ASP A 82 -3.25 -2.51 19.25
CA ASP A 82 -2.79 -3.89 19.45
C ASP A 82 -1.49 -4.13 18.67
N GLU A 83 -0.36 -4.04 19.36
CA GLU A 83 0.98 -4.18 18.77
C GLU A 83 1.24 -5.56 18.15
N SER A 84 0.53 -6.60 18.58
CA SER A 84 0.66 -7.95 18.03
C SER A 84 0.32 -8.01 16.54
N GLN A 85 -0.55 -7.13 16.09
CA GLN A 85 -1.00 -7.04 14.70
C GLN A 85 -0.24 -5.99 13.86
N GLY A 86 0.79 -5.37 14.42
CA GLY A 86 1.55 -4.29 13.77
C GLY A 86 2.25 -4.69 12.49
N TYR A 87 2.50 -5.96 12.27
CA TYR A 87 3.13 -6.49 11.06
C TYR A 87 2.20 -6.55 9.84
N ARG A 88 0.88 -6.42 10.02
CA ARG A 88 -0.10 -6.39 8.93
C ARG A 88 -0.33 -4.96 8.47
N LYS A 89 -0.07 -4.69 7.20
CA LYS A 89 -0.33 -3.40 6.55
C LYS A 89 -1.61 -3.49 5.74
N ILE A 90 -2.49 -2.52 5.95
CA ILE A 90 -3.71 -2.36 5.18
C ILE A 90 -3.52 -1.23 4.18
N ARG A 91 -3.87 -1.46 2.94
CA ARG A 91 -3.94 -0.44 1.89
C ARG A 91 -5.39 -0.03 1.69
N LEU A 92 -5.59 1.28 1.67
CA LEU A 92 -6.90 1.89 1.51
C LEU A 92 -6.87 2.87 0.34
N VAL A 93 -7.78 2.71 -0.59
CA VAL A 93 -7.89 3.60 -1.77
C VAL A 93 -8.94 4.67 -1.51
N CYS A 94 -8.66 5.90 -1.90
CA CYS A 94 -9.63 6.98 -1.89
C CYS A 94 -10.71 6.72 -2.96
N GLU A 95 -11.96 6.56 -2.52
CA GLU A 95 -13.11 6.44 -3.43
C GLU A 95 -13.80 7.78 -3.62
N ASP A 96 -14.03 8.51 -2.54
CA ASP A 96 -14.77 9.77 -2.58
C ASP A 96 -14.22 10.79 -1.59
N VAL A 97 -14.57 12.05 -1.83
CA VAL A 97 -14.15 13.18 -0.99
C VAL A 97 -15.39 13.94 -0.53
N GLN A 98 -15.60 13.98 0.77
CA GLN A 98 -16.71 14.67 1.40
C GLN A 98 -16.22 15.88 2.21
N GLY A 99 -16.33 17.07 1.65
CA GLY A 99 -15.78 18.28 2.24
C GLY A 99 -14.27 18.18 2.40
N THR A 100 -13.76 18.16 3.62
CA THR A 100 -12.33 18.00 3.97
C THR A 100 -11.96 16.56 4.34
N ASN A 101 -12.91 15.61 4.25
CA ASN A 101 -12.67 14.21 4.57
C ASN A 101 -12.54 13.37 3.30
N VAL A 102 -11.51 12.55 3.25
CA VAL A 102 -11.29 11.55 2.21
C VAL A 102 -11.87 10.22 2.70
N VAL A 103 -12.89 9.73 2.02
CA VAL A 103 -13.49 8.43 2.30
C VAL A 103 -12.74 7.36 1.54
N THR A 104 -12.30 6.31 2.24
CA THR A 104 -11.50 5.24 1.65
C THR A 104 -12.21 3.91 1.73
N ASN A 105 -11.79 3.00 0.84
CA ASN A 105 -12.22 1.60 0.84
C ASN A 105 -11.00 0.68 0.86
N PHE A 106 -11.21 -0.57 1.25
CA PHE A 106 -10.17 -1.58 1.27
C PHE A 106 -9.61 -1.82 -0.14
N HIS A 107 -8.29 -1.79 -0.25
CA HIS A 107 -7.59 -2.01 -1.53
C HIS A 107 -6.62 -3.18 -1.49
N GLY A 108 -6.14 -3.55 -0.33
CA GLY A 108 -5.23 -4.68 -0.18
C GLY A 108 -4.69 -4.81 1.23
N MET A 109 -4.04 -5.94 1.48
CA MET A 109 -3.33 -6.23 2.72
C MET A 109 -1.96 -6.80 2.37
N ASP A 110 -0.95 -6.47 3.17
CA ASP A 110 0.41 -6.94 3.01
C ASP A 110 1.06 -7.19 4.37
N ILE A 111 2.11 -7.95 4.37
CA ILE A 111 2.92 -8.22 5.57
C ILE A 111 4.16 -7.32 5.51
N THR A 112 4.59 -6.80 6.66
CA THR A 112 5.82 -6.02 6.74
C THR A 112 7.04 -6.87 6.35
N ARG A 113 8.04 -6.23 5.74
CA ARG A 113 9.25 -6.91 5.26
C ARG A 113 10.04 -7.58 6.38
N ASP A 114 10.11 -6.95 7.55
CA ASP A 114 10.78 -7.49 8.73
C ASP A 114 10.12 -8.78 9.22
N LYS A 115 8.80 -8.86 9.30
CA LYS A 115 8.07 -10.08 9.66
C LYS A 115 8.29 -11.18 8.62
N LEU A 116 8.19 -10.85 7.34
CA LEU A 116 8.42 -11.82 6.27
C LEU A 116 9.85 -12.38 6.34
N CYS A 117 10.86 -11.53 6.50
CA CYS A 117 12.26 -11.96 6.64
C CYS A 117 12.48 -12.81 7.91
N SER A 118 11.79 -12.51 9.00
CA SER A 118 11.90 -13.28 10.24
C SER A 118 11.32 -14.68 10.14
N MET A 119 10.29 -14.86 9.33
CA MET A 119 9.65 -16.16 9.09
C MET A 119 10.49 -17.09 8.21
N ILE A 120 11.23 -16.53 7.24
CA ILE A 120 12.05 -17.31 6.32
C ILE A 120 13.33 -17.75 7.04
N ARG A 121 13.45 -19.06 7.27
CA ARG A 121 14.60 -19.66 7.97
C ARG A 121 15.18 -20.81 7.15
N LYS A 122 16.45 -21.12 7.37
CA LYS A 122 17.09 -22.32 6.84
C LYS A 122 16.52 -23.59 7.48
N TRP A 123 16.75 -24.73 6.86
CA TRP A 123 16.44 -26.08 7.33
C TRP A 123 14.95 -26.46 7.35
N GLN A 124 14.13 -25.66 6.68
CA GLN A 124 12.70 -25.92 6.47
C GLN A 124 12.33 -25.64 5.01
N THR A 125 11.24 -26.23 4.54
CA THR A 125 10.72 -25.96 3.21
C THR A 125 9.72 -24.81 3.27
N LEU A 126 9.92 -23.81 2.40
CA LEU A 126 8.95 -22.74 2.13
C LEU A 126 8.01 -23.18 1.02
N ILE A 127 6.71 -23.09 1.26
CA ILE A 127 5.67 -23.40 0.28
C ILE A 127 4.85 -22.14 0.07
N GLU A 128 4.83 -21.64 -1.16
CA GLU A 128 4.05 -20.49 -1.56
C GLU A 128 2.91 -20.92 -2.47
N ALA A 129 1.75 -20.29 -2.31
CA ALA A 129 0.59 -20.49 -3.16
C ALA A 129 -0.09 -19.14 -3.40
N HIS A 130 -0.60 -18.94 -4.61
CA HIS A 130 -1.43 -17.79 -4.96
C HIS A 130 -2.58 -18.23 -5.86
N VAL A 131 -3.71 -17.59 -5.71
CA VAL A 131 -4.90 -17.89 -6.50
C VAL A 131 -5.71 -16.61 -6.73
N ASP A 132 -6.26 -16.48 -7.93
CA ASP A 132 -7.20 -15.41 -8.27
C ASP A 132 -8.62 -15.92 -8.06
N VAL A 133 -9.34 -15.30 -7.14
CA VAL A 133 -10.71 -15.72 -6.77
C VAL A 133 -11.64 -14.51 -6.87
N ARG A 134 -12.88 -14.78 -7.29
CA ARG A 134 -13.94 -13.78 -7.34
C ARG A 134 -14.82 -13.88 -6.08
N THR A 135 -15.09 -12.76 -5.42
CA THR A 135 -16.04 -12.64 -4.32
C THR A 135 -17.48 -12.65 -4.82
N THR A 136 -18.44 -12.80 -3.91
CA THR A 136 -19.89 -12.68 -4.24
C THR A 136 -20.25 -11.34 -4.82
N ASP A 137 -19.57 -10.26 -4.39
CA ASP A 137 -19.73 -8.89 -4.90
C ASP A 137 -19.12 -8.65 -6.29
N GLY A 138 -18.41 -9.63 -6.85
CA GLY A 138 -17.77 -9.52 -8.15
C GLY A 138 -16.35 -8.97 -8.16
N TYR A 139 -15.75 -8.66 -7.00
CA TYR A 139 -14.34 -8.30 -6.91
C TYR A 139 -13.45 -9.50 -7.22
N VAL A 140 -12.39 -9.27 -7.99
CA VAL A 140 -11.35 -10.28 -8.22
C VAL A 140 -10.18 -10.00 -7.30
N LEU A 141 -9.86 -10.96 -6.44
CA LEU A 141 -8.80 -10.85 -5.45
C LEU A 141 -7.71 -11.87 -5.76
N ARG A 142 -6.45 -11.43 -5.69
CA ARG A 142 -5.31 -12.32 -5.67
C ARG A 142 -4.93 -12.62 -4.23
N MET A 143 -5.17 -13.85 -3.82
CA MET A 143 -4.83 -14.34 -2.50
C MET A 143 -3.45 -14.97 -2.51
N PHE A 144 -2.68 -14.70 -1.46
CA PHE A 144 -1.36 -15.29 -1.25
C PHE A 144 -1.35 -16.05 0.06
N CYS A 145 -0.68 -17.20 0.07
CA CYS A 145 -0.48 -17.98 1.27
C CYS A 145 0.97 -18.48 1.32
N ILE A 146 1.59 -18.35 2.48
CA ILE A 146 2.95 -18.82 2.75
C ILE A 146 2.87 -19.83 3.88
N ALA A 147 3.49 -20.99 3.69
CA ALA A 147 3.56 -22.04 4.69
C ALA A 147 4.99 -22.56 4.87
N PHE A 148 5.30 -22.96 6.07
CA PHE A 148 6.61 -23.53 6.43
C PHE A 148 6.41 -24.92 7.02
N THR A 149 7.31 -25.84 6.67
CA THR A 149 7.29 -27.19 7.25
C THR A 149 7.89 -27.18 8.65
N LYS A 150 7.27 -27.89 9.56
CA LYS A 150 7.68 -28.02 10.96
C LYS A 150 8.00 -29.48 11.28
N LYS A 151 8.94 -29.72 12.18
CA LYS A 151 9.21 -31.05 12.72
C LYS A 151 8.01 -31.62 13.45
N GLN A 152 7.75 -32.90 13.25
CA GLN A 152 6.82 -33.64 14.11
C GLN A 152 7.46 -33.85 15.50
N PRO A 153 6.64 -33.85 16.58
CA PRO A 153 7.16 -34.02 17.96
C PRO A 153 8.00 -35.26 18.16
N ASN A 154 7.70 -36.35 17.42
CA ASN A 154 8.37 -37.64 17.53
C ASN A 154 9.62 -37.78 16.66
N GLN A 155 9.98 -36.76 15.92
CA GLN A 155 11.11 -36.80 14.98
C GLN A 155 12.37 -36.18 15.62
N ASN A 156 13.16 -37.01 16.31
CA ASN A 156 14.37 -36.56 17.00
C ASN A 156 15.67 -36.66 16.19
N VAL A 157 15.67 -37.40 15.07
CA VAL A 157 16.91 -37.83 14.40
C VAL A 157 17.51 -36.81 13.47
N LYS A 158 16.70 -35.94 12.83
CA LYS A 158 17.19 -34.96 11.85
C LYS A 158 17.03 -33.53 12.33
N SER A 159 18.01 -32.67 12.08
CA SER A 159 17.91 -31.21 12.33
C SER A 159 17.05 -30.50 11.28
N THR A 160 16.88 -31.09 10.10
CA THR A 160 16.12 -30.52 8.97
C THR A 160 14.70 -31.07 8.92
N CYS A 161 13.78 -30.26 8.41
CA CYS A 161 12.37 -30.62 8.24
C CYS A 161 11.87 -30.36 6.81
N TYR A 162 12.62 -30.84 5.82
CA TYR A 162 12.23 -30.71 4.43
C TYR A 162 11.08 -31.63 4.04
N ALA A 163 10.19 -31.11 3.18
CA ALA A 163 9.14 -31.90 2.56
C ALA A 163 9.56 -32.38 1.16
N GLN A 164 9.12 -33.56 0.78
CA GLN A 164 9.31 -34.11 -0.57
C GLN A 164 8.40 -33.41 -1.57
N ALA A 165 8.77 -33.41 -2.86
CA ALA A 165 8.02 -32.75 -3.94
C ALA A 165 6.55 -33.20 -4.04
N GLY A 166 6.25 -34.48 -3.78
CA GLY A 166 4.89 -34.98 -3.73
C GLY A 166 4.06 -34.36 -2.61
N GLN A 167 4.63 -34.28 -1.40
CA GLN A 167 4.00 -33.65 -0.25
C GLN A 167 3.76 -32.14 -0.48
N ILE A 168 4.72 -31.45 -1.08
CA ILE A 168 4.60 -30.01 -1.41
C ILE A 168 3.42 -29.78 -2.36
N ARG A 169 3.24 -30.64 -3.38
CA ARG A 169 2.10 -30.56 -4.32
C ARG A 169 0.77 -30.72 -3.61
N THR A 170 0.66 -31.72 -2.74
CA THR A 170 -0.56 -31.99 -1.97
C THR A 170 -0.90 -30.83 -1.03
N ILE A 171 0.09 -30.28 -0.33
CA ILE A 171 -0.08 -29.13 0.55
C ILE A 171 -0.54 -27.92 -0.26
N ARG A 172 0.14 -27.60 -1.37
CA ARG A 172 -0.24 -26.48 -2.23
C ARG A 172 -1.65 -26.62 -2.80
N GLN A 173 -2.04 -27.81 -3.21
CA GLN A 173 -3.41 -28.08 -3.67
C GLN A 173 -4.44 -27.80 -2.57
N LYS A 174 -4.14 -28.18 -1.32
CA LYS A 174 -5.02 -27.87 -0.19
C LYS A 174 -5.09 -26.39 0.13
N MET A 175 -3.96 -25.67 0.01
CA MET A 175 -3.93 -24.22 0.16
C MET A 175 -4.84 -23.53 -0.88
N PHE A 176 -4.75 -23.93 -2.15
CA PHE A 176 -5.65 -23.42 -3.19
C PHE A 176 -7.13 -23.67 -2.87
N GLN A 177 -7.46 -24.87 -2.45
CA GLN A 177 -8.83 -25.22 -2.11
C GLN A 177 -9.37 -24.34 -0.98
N ILE A 178 -8.62 -24.19 0.12
CA ILE A 178 -9.05 -23.38 1.27
C ILE A 178 -9.23 -21.92 0.86
N MET A 179 -8.27 -21.33 0.16
CA MET A 179 -8.36 -19.93 -0.28
C MET A 179 -9.57 -19.71 -1.20
N THR A 180 -9.82 -20.62 -2.14
CA THR A 180 -10.95 -20.52 -3.05
C THR A 180 -12.28 -20.66 -2.31
N ASP A 181 -12.40 -21.66 -1.43
CA ASP A 181 -13.63 -21.94 -0.67
C ASP A 181 -14.01 -20.80 0.28
N GLU A 182 -13.02 -20.17 0.92
CA GLU A 182 -13.28 -19.08 1.86
C GLU A 182 -13.65 -17.75 1.15
N VAL A 183 -13.00 -17.43 0.04
CA VAL A 183 -13.25 -16.18 -0.66
C VAL A 183 -14.53 -16.23 -1.48
N SER A 184 -14.85 -17.34 -2.15
CA SER A 184 -16.02 -17.46 -3.01
C SER A 184 -17.36 -17.39 -2.27
N LYS A 185 -17.36 -17.61 -0.95
CA LYS A 185 -18.56 -17.60 -0.09
C LYS A 185 -18.86 -16.25 0.53
N CYS A 186 -17.93 -15.31 0.50
CA CYS A 186 -17.99 -14.06 1.27
C CYS A 186 -18.01 -12.83 0.38
N ASP A 187 -18.60 -11.76 0.91
CA ASP A 187 -18.43 -10.41 0.42
C ASP A 187 -17.04 -9.88 0.78
N LEU A 188 -16.61 -8.81 0.11
CA LEU A 188 -15.35 -8.16 0.43
C LEU A 188 -15.29 -7.68 1.90
N LYS A 189 -16.39 -7.15 2.43
CA LYS A 189 -16.46 -6.68 3.83
C LYS A 189 -16.31 -7.81 4.82
N GLU A 190 -17.02 -8.90 4.62
CA GLU A 190 -16.93 -10.10 5.47
C GLU A 190 -15.55 -10.72 5.41
N LEU A 191 -14.96 -10.77 4.21
CA LEU A 191 -13.60 -11.28 4.02
C LEU A 191 -12.58 -10.44 4.78
N VAL A 192 -12.69 -9.11 4.72
CA VAL A 192 -11.79 -8.21 5.46
C VAL A 192 -11.96 -8.39 6.96
N GLN A 193 -13.19 -8.57 7.47
CA GLN A 193 -13.42 -8.90 8.88
C GLN A 193 -12.76 -10.20 9.29
N LYS A 194 -12.83 -11.23 8.46
CA LYS A 194 -12.12 -12.50 8.70
C LYS A 194 -10.61 -12.27 8.81
N PHE A 195 -10.01 -11.46 7.93
CA PHE A 195 -8.58 -11.17 7.99
C PHE A 195 -8.18 -10.38 9.25
N ILE A 196 -9.05 -9.50 9.75
CA ILE A 196 -8.80 -8.76 10.98
C ILE A 196 -8.84 -9.68 12.20
N SER A 197 -9.81 -10.60 12.23
CA SER A 197 -10.06 -11.47 13.38
C SER A 197 -9.21 -12.74 13.41
N MET A 198 -8.45 -13.06 12.35
CA MET A 198 -7.61 -14.25 12.33
C MET A 198 -6.48 -14.13 13.36
N PRO A 199 -6.46 -15.02 14.39
CA PRO A 199 -5.31 -15.14 15.27
C PRO A 199 -4.11 -15.67 14.49
N GLU A 200 -2.92 -15.44 15.00
CA GLU A 200 -1.72 -16.11 14.48
C GLU A 200 -1.87 -17.63 14.70
N SER A 201 -1.97 -18.39 13.62
CA SER A 201 -1.97 -19.87 13.66
C SER A 201 -0.54 -20.41 13.62
#